data_598629fb81d81b01736ab08970dd1eac
#
_entry.id   598629fb81d81b01736ab08970dd1eac
#
_cell.length_a   1.000
_cell.length_b   1.000
_cell.length_c   1.000
_cell.angle_alpha   90.00
_cell.angle_beta   90.00
_cell.angle_gamma   90.00
#
_symmetry.space_group_name_H-M   'P 1'
#
loop_
_entity.id
_entity.type
_entity.pdbx_description
1 polymer ?
#
loop_
_entity_poly.entity_id
_entity_poly.type
_entity_poly.pdbx_seq_one_letter_code
_entity_poly.pdbx_strand_id
1 'polypeptide(L)'
;MRPLVAGVTEAGITALPNLVQERLAKADCIIAATRFHADLPSHAKILNWPIPFSNIFNILEEHSKQSLVILATGDPMWFGAGATLVRQLGAEGCEVIPAVSGLQLAAARLGWPMANCRIASIHGRPLEQLRSVLSPRARVLVIAQDGASPKAVATALCDWGYGAADMHVLANLGGSQEARFSGTASHWQHDRMPDFHIIGIACDDAAPAIGPVAPDSRFENDGKLTKRDVRASALAKLAPFPQAVLWDIGTGSGAVSIDFLRAAPGGRAYGIDRNSVQLDRATANAGMHGVSGFEPVTGDLADSPNKVLDNLPVPDAVFVGGGVSVEVVTLAQARLRPGGVLVAHAVTIESESVLISAWQQTGGDLTRIAVQHADPVGGFHGWRPLMPVTQWTWLKGSGENDRCGA
;
A
#
# COMPACT_ATOMS: atom_id res chain seq x y z
N MET A 1 23.34 23.34 11.73
CA MET A 1 24.08 22.50 10.75
C MET A 1 23.17 21.46 10.15
N ARG A 2 23.46 21.01 8.91
CA ARG A 2 22.71 19.95 8.24
C ARG A 2 23.09 18.59 8.87
N PRO A 3 22.16 17.81 9.48
CA PRO A 3 22.46 16.51 10.07
C PRO A 3 22.85 15.49 8.98
N LEU A 4 23.80 14.59 9.29
CA LEU A 4 24.13 13.45 8.46
C LEU A 4 23.30 12.23 8.91
N VAL A 5 22.59 11.61 7.98
CA VAL A 5 21.91 10.32 8.18
C VAL A 5 22.66 9.25 7.41
N ALA A 6 23.41 8.41 8.10
CA ALA A 6 24.25 7.39 7.48
C ALA A 6 23.72 5.98 7.76
N GLY A 7 23.72 5.15 6.74
CA GLY A 7 23.42 3.73 6.87
C GLY A 7 24.55 2.98 7.58
N VAL A 8 24.21 2.06 8.48
CA VAL A 8 25.13 1.17 9.16
C VAL A 8 24.64 -0.28 9.07
N THR A 9 25.55 -1.21 8.82
CA THR A 9 25.26 -2.66 8.79
C THR A 9 25.73 -3.32 10.08
N GLU A 10 25.39 -4.59 10.26
CA GLU A 10 25.89 -5.40 11.39
C GLU A 10 27.43 -5.66 11.33
N ALA A 11 28.09 -5.28 10.24
CA ALA A 11 29.55 -5.26 10.16
C ALA A 11 30.18 -4.15 11.03
N GLY A 12 29.37 -3.24 11.59
CA GLY A 12 29.77 -2.25 12.59
C GLY A 12 30.36 -0.97 12.01
N ILE A 13 30.85 -0.14 12.92
CA ILE A 13 31.34 1.23 12.62
C ILE A 13 32.58 1.23 11.73
N THR A 14 33.46 0.24 11.89
CA THR A 14 34.69 0.09 11.10
C THR A 14 34.47 -0.19 9.63
N ALA A 15 33.29 -0.70 9.27
CA ALA A 15 32.88 -0.98 7.87
C ALA A 15 32.22 0.23 7.18
N LEU A 16 32.05 1.34 7.88
CA LEU A 16 31.47 2.55 7.29
C LEU A 16 32.44 3.19 6.29
N PRO A 17 31.93 3.89 5.26
CA PRO A 17 32.75 4.69 4.36
C PRO A 17 33.60 5.72 5.11
N ASN A 18 34.80 5.98 4.62
CA ASN A 18 35.75 6.92 5.28
C ASN A 18 35.11 8.28 5.57
N LEU A 19 34.31 8.81 4.64
CA LEU A 19 33.58 10.06 4.84
C LEU A 19 32.70 10.02 6.09
N VAL A 20 31.98 8.91 6.30
CA VAL A 20 31.11 8.77 7.48
C VAL A 20 31.93 8.64 8.75
N GLN A 21 33.07 7.90 8.73
CA GLN A 21 33.98 7.77 9.85
C GLN A 21 34.58 9.14 10.25
N GLU A 22 34.98 9.94 9.25
CA GLU A 22 35.49 11.31 9.51
C GLU A 22 34.41 12.22 10.12
N ARG A 23 33.18 12.09 9.69
CA ARG A 23 32.04 12.86 10.23
C ARG A 23 31.73 12.41 11.68
N LEU A 24 31.78 11.09 11.96
CA LEU A 24 31.61 10.54 13.31
C LEU A 24 32.72 11.05 14.26
N ALA A 25 33.96 11.05 13.79
CA ALA A 25 35.10 11.55 14.58
C ALA A 25 35.02 13.04 14.95
N LYS A 26 34.21 13.82 14.27
CA LYS A 26 33.97 15.26 14.49
C LYS A 26 32.57 15.57 15.02
N ALA A 27 31.75 14.55 15.29
CA ALA A 27 30.38 14.76 15.72
C ALA A 27 30.31 15.22 17.18
N ASP A 28 29.47 16.21 17.45
CA ASP A 28 29.15 16.63 18.83
C ASP A 28 28.05 15.70 19.42
N CYS A 29 27.15 15.22 18.57
CA CYS A 29 26.06 14.35 18.97
C CYS A 29 25.85 13.23 17.94
N ILE A 30 25.63 12.00 18.43
CA ILE A 30 25.39 10.81 17.60
C ILE A 30 24.12 10.12 18.08
N ILE A 31 23.18 9.84 17.16
CA ILE A 31 22.01 9.01 17.41
C ILE A 31 22.27 7.65 16.79
N ALA A 32 22.25 6.58 17.58
CA ALA A 32 22.52 5.22 17.11
C ALA A 32 21.75 4.18 17.94
N ALA A 33 21.60 2.98 17.39
CA ALA A 33 21.13 1.83 18.17
C ALA A 33 22.18 1.42 19.22
N THR A 34 21.72 1.02 20.41
CA THR A 34 22.56 0.70 21.57
C THR A 34 23.70 -0.27 21.24
N ARG A 35 23.48 -1.23 20.34
CA ARG A 35 24.50 -2.21 19.95
C ARG A 35 25.74 -1.64 19.30
N PHE A 36 25.69 -0.39 18.82
CA PHE A 36 26.85 0.29 18.22
C PHE A 36 27.54 1.25 19.18
N HIS A 37 26.98 1.52 20.36
CA HIS A 37 27.49 2.57 21.28
C HIS A 37 28.92 2.33 21.72
N ALA A 38 29.30 1.07 21.90
CA ALA A 38 30.68 0.74 22.36
C ALA A 38 31.78 1.13 21.36
N ASP A 39 31.43 1.19 20.07
CA ASP A 39 32.36 1.47 18.98
C ASP A 39 32.34 2.95 18.53
N LEU A 40 31.53 3.79 19.20
CA LEU A 40 31.39 5.21 18.86
C LEU A 40 32.38 6.08 19.61
N PRO A 41 32.77 7.27 19.08
CA PRO A 41 33.69 8.18 19.73
C PRO A 41 33.21 8.64 21.10
N SER A 42 34.05 8.49 22.12
CA SER A 42 33.72 8.80 23.52
C SER A 42 33.53 10.29 23.83
N HIS A 43 34.00 11.19 22.95
CA HIS A 43 33.81 12.64 23.10
C HIS A 43 32.42 13.13 22.69
N ALA A 44 31.72 12.37 21.85
CA ALA A 44 30.39 12.74 21.36
C ALA A 44 29.30 12.40 22.38
N LYS A 45 28.24 13.21 22.42
CA LYS A 45 27.03 12.86 23.14
C LYS A 45 26.30 11.76 22.38
N ILE A 46 26.21 10.55 22.95
CA ILE A 46 25.55 9.41 22.31
C ILE A 46 24.10 9.31 22.79
N LEU A 47 23.16 9.27 21.87
CA LEU A 47 21.72 9.14 22.12
C LEU A 47 21.18 7.87 21.49
N ASN A 48 20.22 7.25 22.17
CA ASN A 48 19.40 6.19 21.60
C ASN A 48 18.35 6.77 20.64
N TRP A 49 17.87 5.93 19.76
CA TRP A 49 16.66 6.24 19.00
C TRP A 49 15.51 6.55 19.95
N PRO A 50 14.80 7.68 19.77
CA PRO A 50 13.71 8.06 20.67
C PRO A 50 12.47 7.17 20.50
N ILE A 51 11.74 6.97 21.60
CA ILE A 51 10.44 6.32 21.63
C ILE A 51 9.44 7.31 22.25
N PRO A 52 8.38 7.70 21.53
CA PRO A 52 8.09 7.39 20.13
C PRO A 52 9.08 8.05 19.16
N PHE A 53 9.17 7.49 17.94
CA PHE A 53 10.09 7.99 16.90
C PHE A 53 9.92 9.48 16.59
N SER A 54 8.69 10.02 16.69
CA SER A 54 8.37 11.43 16.44
C SER A 54 9.20 12.40 17.29
N ASN A 55 9.70 11.98 18.47
CA ASN A 55 10.56 12.80 19.33
C ASN A 55 11.92 13.10 18.70
N ILE A 56 12.27 12.44 17.58
CA ILE A 56 13.50 12.72 16.83
C ILE A 56 13.57 14.20 16.41
N PHE A 57 12.43 14.81 16.06
CA PHE A 57 12.39 16.20 15.62
C PHE A 57 12.73 17.19 16.72
N ASN A 58 12.36 16.92 17.98
CA ASN A 58 12.76 17.70 19.14
C ASN A 58 14.30 17.61 19.35
N ILE A 59 14.86 16.42 19.20
CA ILE A 59 16.32 16.21 19.31
C ILE A 59 17.06 16.97 18.19
N LEU A 60 16.53 16.97 16.98
CA LEU A 60 17.11 17.72 15.85
C LEU A 60 17.09 19.22 16.09
N GLU A 61 16.02 19.74 16.70
CA GLU A 61 15.90 21.16 17.05
C GLU A 61 16.90 21.55 18.16
N GLU A 62 16.93 20.76 19.25
CA GLU A 62 17.88 20.96 20.38
C GLU A 62 19.34 20.98 19.91
N HIS A 63 19.69 20.10 18.96
CA HIS A 63 21.06 19.96 18.46
C HIS A 63 21.31 20.67 17.12
N SER A 64 20.45 21.59 16.69
CA SER A 64 20.48 22.23 15.36
C SER A 64 21.75 23.00 15.04
N LYS A 65 22.51 23.46 16.08
CA LYS A 65 23.78 24.17 15.94
C LYS A 65 25.01 23.26 16.06
N GLN A 66 24.84 21.98 16.33
CA GLN A 66 25.87 20.99 16.54
C GLN A 66 26.09 20.11 15.31
N SER A 67 27.27 19.46 15.25
CA SER A 67 27.55 18.42 14.27
C SER A 67 26.81 17.13 14.69
N LEU A 68 25.69 16.85 14.05
CA LEU A 68 24.83 15.71 14.37
C LEU A 68 24.95 14.59 13.31
N VAL A 69 25.25 13.38 13.78
CA VAL A 69 25.24 12.16 12.94
C VAL A 69 24.19 11.19 13.45
N ILE A 70 23.39 10.66 12.53
CA ILE A 70 22.32 9.68 12.79
C ILE A 70 22.68 8.39 12.08
N LEU A 71 22.90 7.31 12.83
CA LEU A 71 23.20 5.99 12.27
C LEU A 71 21.93 5.16 12.19
N ALA A 72 21.43 4.96 10.96
CA ALA A 72 20.27 4.14 10.66
C ALA A 72 20.70 2.76 10.17
N THR A 73 20.05 1.70 10.65
CA THR A 73 20.40 0.33 10.23
C THR A 73 20.03 0.11 8.75
N GLY A 74 20.98 -0.39 7.96
CA GLY A 74 20.84 -0.63 6.53
C GLY A 74 20.76 0.66 5.73
N ASP A 75 19.92 0.70 4.67
CA ASP A 75 19.70 1.88 3.87
C ASP A 75 18.66 2.80 4.54
N PRO A 76 19.04 4.05 4.92
CA PRO A 76 18.12 5.00 5.56
C PRO A 76 16.89 5.34 4.71
N MET A 77 16.98 5.24 3.38
CA MET A 77 15.90 5.59 2.46
C MET A 77 14.98 4.42 2.12
N TRP A 78 15.36 3.18 2.47
CA TRP A 78 14.57 2.00 2.15
C TRP A 78 13.88 1.43 3.39
N PHE A 79 12.63 1.84 3.64
CA PHE A 79 11.86 1.60 4.88
C PHE A 79 12.56 2.08 6.15
N GLY A 80 13.56 2.94 6.00
CA GLY A 80 14.38 3.46 7.10
C GLY A 80 13.94 4.84 7.56
N ALA A 81 14.54 5.28 8.67
CA ALA A 81 14.29 6.57 9.29
C ALA A 81 14.61 7.77 8.39
N GLY A 82 15.57 7.63 7.48
CA GLY A 82 15.97 8.69 6.54
C GLY A 82 14.83 9.15 5.65
N ALA A 83 13.99 8.22 5.17
CA ALA A 83 12.84 8.58 4.35
C ALA A 83 11.84 9.49 5.11
N THR A 84 11.64 9.27 6.40
CA THR A 84 10.78 10.10 7.25
C THR A 84 11.44 11.46 7.53
N LEU A 85 12.73 11.49 7.80
CA LEU A 85 13.48 12.72 8.03
C LEU A 85 13.49 13.61 6.78
N VAL A 86 13.77 13.03 5.60
CA VAL A 86 13.75 13.77 4.33
C VAL A 86 12.35 14.31 4.00
N ARG A 87 11.29 13.54 4.28
CA ARG A 87 9.91 14.02 4.06
C ARG A 87 9.58 15.25 4.90
N GLN A 88 10.08 15.30 6.13
CA GLN A 88 9.79 16.39 7.06
C GLN A 88 10.72 17.60 6.90
N LEU A 89 12.00 17.36 6.65
CA LEU A 89 13.03 18.41 6.58
C LEU A 89 13.29 18.91 5.16
N GLY A 90 12.81 18.19 4.16
CA GLY A 90 13.17 18.40 2.76
C GLY A 90 14.51 17.74 2.39
N ALA A 91 14.77 17.53 1.11
CA ALA A 91 15.99 16.90 0.61
C ALA A 91 17.26 17.70 0.98
N GLU A 92 17.15 19.02 1.08
CA GLU A 92 18.23 19.89 1.47
C GLU A 92 18.40 20.01 3.00
N GLY A 93 17.43 19.51 3.78
CA GLY A 93 17.42 19.59 5.25
C GLY A 93 18.33 18.60 5.95
N CYS A 94 18.71 17.48 5.30
CA CYS A 94 19.66 16.50 5.80
C CYS A 94 20.51 15.92 4.67
N GLU A 95 21.71 15.45 5.02
CA GLU A 95 22.57 14.69 4.10
C GLU A 95 22.34 13.20 4.35
N VAL A 96 22.09 12.39 3.31
CA VAL A 96 21.86 10.95 3.45
C VAL A 96 22.97 10.18 2.74
N ILE A 97 23.64 9.28 3.47
CA ILE A 97 24.62 8.33 2.91
C ILE A 97 24.05 6.93 3.09
N PRO A 98 23.63 6.24 2.01
CA PRO A 98 23.06 4.90 2.09
C PRO A 98 24.13 3.85 2.44
N ALA A 99 23.66 2.72 2.98
CA ALA A 99 24.46 1.49 3.08
C ALA A 99 23.72 0.34 2.44
N VAL A 100 24.39 -0.80 2.28
CA VAL A 100 23.74 -2.03 1.83
C VAL A 100 22.67 -2.42 2.83
N SER A 101 21.45 -2.57 2.37
CA SER A 101 20.31 -2.95 3.23
C SER A 101 20.29 -4.44 3.55
N GLY A 102 19.65 -4.83 4.64
CA GLY A 102 19.40 -6.24 4.94
C GLY A 102 18.67 -6.97 3.82
N LEU A 103 17.81 -6.28 3.06
CA LEU A 103 17.12 -6.83 1.89
C LEU A 103 18.09 -7.23 0.76
N GLN A 104 19.08 -6.37 0.46
CA GLN A 104 20.10 -6.65 -0.55
C GLN A 104 21.02 -7.80 -0.11
N LEU A 105 21.40 -7.84 1.18
CA LEU A 105 22.16 -8.95 1.74
C LEU A 105 21.35 -10.26 1.66
N ALA A 106 20.08 -10.23 2.04
CA ALA A 106 19.20 -11.39 1.95
C ALA A 106 19.07 -11.91 0.52
N ALA A 107 18.83 -11.02 -0.43
CA ALA A 107 18.76 -11.37 -1.86
C ALA A 107 20.06 -12.03 -2.35
N ALA A 108 21.22 -11.47 -1.97
CA ALA A 108 22.52 -12.03 -2.32
C ALA A 108 22.73 -13.43 -1.72
N ARG A 109 22.34 -13.65 -0.44
CA ARG A 109 22.46 -14.96 0.22
C ARG A 109 21.51 -16.02 -0.36
N LEU A 110 20.36 -15.58 -0.88
CA LEU A 110 19.36 -16.44 -1.52
C LEU A 110 19.66 -16.67 -3.03
N GLY A 111 20.56 -15.89 -3.62
CA GLY A 111 20.80 -15.91 -5.06
C GLY A 111 19.61 -15.34 -5.86
N TRP A 112 18.87 -14.41 -5.27
CA TRP A 112 17.72 -13.78 -5.92
C TRP A 112 18.09 -12.41 -6.46
N PRO A 113 17.97 -12.16 -7.77
CA PRO A 113 18.12 -10.81 -8.29
C PRO A 113 17.09 -9.87 -7.66
N MET A 114 17.54 -8.76 -7.09
CA MET A 114 16.64 -7.78 -6.45
C MET A 114 15.53 -7.30 -7.38
N ALA A 115 15.83 -7.14 -8.67
CA ALA A 115 14.85 -6.72 -9.68
C ALA A 115 13.65 -7.69 -9.81
N ASN A 116 13.82 -8.95 -9.41
CA ASN A 116 12.78 -9.97 -9.46
C ASN A 116 12.12 -10.21 -8.10
N CYS A 117 12.55 -9.49 -7.06
CA CYS A 117 11.99 -9.60 -5.72
C CYS A 117 10.91 -8.56 -5.51
N ARG A 118 9.82 -8.97 -4.87
CA ARG A 118 8.86 -8.07 -4.25
C ARG A 118 9.27 -7.81 -2.82
N ILE A 119 9.01 -6.60 -2.33
CA ILE A 119 9.44 -6.21 -1.00
C ILE A 119 8.23 -5.80 -0.19
N ALA A 120 8.18 -6.27 1.04
CA ALA A 120 7.18 -5.89 2.02
C ALA A 120 7.82 -5.59 3.38
N SER A 121 7.12 -4.84 4.20
CA SER A 121 7.49 -4.62 5.59
C SER A 121 6.27 -4.85 6.47
N ILE A 122 6.42 -5.71 7.46
CA ILE A 122 5.46 -5.90 8.55
C ILE A 122 5.94 -5.24 9.84
N HIS A 123 7.05 -4.50 9.79
CA HIS A 123 7.53 -3.72 10.93
C HIS A 123 6.63 -2.51 11.15
N GLY A 124 5.87 -2.51 12.25
CA GLY A 124 4.86 -1.50 12.55
C GLY A 124 3.67 -1.48 11.57
N ARG A 125 3.41 -2.59 10.87
CA ARG A 125 2.34 -2.70 9.87
C ARG A 125 1.60 -4.03 9.99
N PRO A 126 0.31 -4.08 9.60
CA PRO A 126 -0.46 -5.33 9.59
C PRO A 126 0.18 -6.41 8.70
N LEU A 127 0.15 -7.65 9.20
CA LEU A 127 0.69 -8.83 8.49
C LEU A 127 -0.03 -9.07 7.15
N GLU A 128 -1.30 -8.75 7.08
CA GLU A 128 -2.17 -8.90 5.89
C GLU A 128 -1.64 -8.16 4.67
N GLN A 129 -0.82 -7.13 4.86
CA GLN A 129 -0.18 -6.41 3.74
C GLN A 129 0.68 -7.32 2.85
N LEU A 130 1.18 -8.45 3.37
CA LEU A 130 1.90 -9.44 2.56
C LEU A 130 1.05 -9.98 1.42
N ARG A 131 -0.28 -10.06 1.58
CA ARG A 131 -1.17 -10.58 0.52
C ARG A 131 -1.06 -9.82 -0.79
N SER A 132 -0.75 -8.54 -0.74
CA SER A 132 -0.61 -7.69 -1.94
C SER A 132 0.61 -8.04 -2.80
N VAL A 133 1.62 -8.69 -2.21
CA VAL A 133 2.87 -9.04 -2.88
C VAL A 133 3.00 -10.54 -3.18
N LEU A 134 2.07 -11.37 -2.68
CA LEU A 134 2.06 -12.81 -2.93
C LEU A 134 1.42 -13.13 -4.29
N SER A 135 1.99 -14.07 -5.01
CA SER A 135 1.42 -14.67 -6.24
C SER A 135 2.22 -15.93 -6.57
N PRO A 136 1.76 -16.80 -7.49
CA PRO A 136 2.60 -17.89 -8.01
C PRO A 136 3.97 -17.38 -8.44
N ARG A 137 5.02 -18.12 -8.12
CA ARG A 137 6.43 -17.83 -8.43
C ARG A 137 7.00 -16.55 -7.83
N ALA A 138 6.24 -15.82 -6.98
CA ALA A 138 6.75 -14.62 -6.34
C ALA A 138 7.92 -14.95 -5.41
N ARG A 139 8.96 -14.12 -5.47
CA ARG A 139 10.04 -14.05 -4.49
C ARG A 139 9.86 -12.79 -3.69
N VAL A 140 9.58 -12.96 -2.41
CA VAL A 140 9.25 -11.85 -1.52
C VAL A 140 10.28 -11.74 -0.42
N LEU A 141 10.80 -10.54 -0.19
CA LEU A 141 11.66 -10.21 0.94
C LEU A 141 10.87 -9.36 1.92
N VAL A 142 10.83 -9.78 3.17
CA VAL A 142 10.00 -9.17 4.21
C VAL A 142 10.86 -8.64 5.34
N ILE A 143 10.71 -7.35 5.66
CA ILE A 143 11.23 -6.77 6.89
C ILE A 143 10.28 -7.17 8.02
N ALA A 144 10.78 -7.96 8.96
CA ALA A 144 10.02 -8.51 10.08
C ALA A 144 9.85 -7.50 11.22
N GLN A 145 8.88 -7.75 12.10
CA GLN A 145 8.67 -6.97 13.32
C GLN A 145 9.65 -7.39 14.42
N ASP A 146 9.74 -8.69 14.66
CA ASP A 146 10.51 -9.32 15.75
C ASP A 146 10.68 -10.83 15.49
N GLY A 147 11.30 -11.54 16.43
CA GLY A 147 11.56 -12.97 16.34
C GLY A 147 10.34 -13.88 16.27
N ALA A 148 9.15 -13.41 16.61
CA ALA A 148 7.89 -14.17 16.48
C ALA A 148 7.30 -14.07 15.06
N SER A 149 7.71 -13.08 14.29
CA SER A 149 7.19 -12.80 12.94
C SER A 149 7.27 -13.98 11.99
N PRO A 150 8.35 -14.80 11.93
CA PRO A 150 8.41 -15.93 11.00
C PRO A 150 7.31 -16.97 11.21
N LYS A 151 6.96 -17.29 12.48
CA LYS A 151 5.87 -18.20 12.78
C LYS A 151 4.52 -17.62 12.37
N ALA A 152 4.27 -16.33 12.67
CA ALA A 152 3.04 -15.64 12.27
C ALA A 152 2.90 -15.60 10.74
N VAL A 153 3.99 -15.32 10.01
CA VAL A 153 4.01 -15.37 8.54
C VAL A 153 3.72 -16.76 8.02
N ALA A 154 4.33 -17.82 8.59
CA ALA A 154 4.10 -19.19 8.18
C ALA A 154 2.62 -19.60 8.35
N THR A 155 2.02 -19.29 9.50
CA THR A 155 0.59 -19.54 9.77
C THR A 155 -0.28 -18.80 8.74
N ALA A 156 -0.04 -17.52 8.54
CA ALA A 156 -0.80 -16.71 7.59
C ALA A 156 -0.67 -17.22 6.13
N LEU A 157 0.51 -17.65 5.72
CA LEU A 157 0.72 -18.26 4.40
C LEU A 157 -0.12 -19.55 4.25
N CYS A 158 -0.19 -20.39 5.26
CA CYS A 158 -1.05 -21.58 5.24
C CYS A 158 -2.53 -21.21 5.10
N ASP A 159 -3.01 -20.26 5.89
CA ASP A 159 -4.40 -19.78 5.87
C ASP A 159 -4.78 -19.17 4.52
N TRP A 160 -3.81 -18.59 3.83
CA TRP A 160 -4.03 -17.94 2.52
C TRP A 160 -3.83 -18.88 1.33
N GLY A 161 -3.47 -20.15 1.57
CA GLY A 161 -3.24 -21.14 0.52
C GLY A 161 -1.84 -21.15 -0.05
N TYR A 162 -0.86 -20.57 0.65
CA TYR A 162 0.56 -20.55 0.30
C TYR A 162 1.40 -21.47 1.20
N GLY A 163 0.80 -22.50 1.78
CA GLY A 163 1.47 -23.40 2.74
C GLY A 163 2.68 -24.16 2.16
N ALA A 164 2.73 -24.36 0.84
CA ALA A 164 3.86 -24.99 0.14
C ALA A 164 5.01 -24.00 -0.15
N ALA A 165 4.85 -22.70 0.14
CA ALA A 165 5.90 -21.72 -0.10
C ALA A 165 7.15 -22.02 0.76
N ASP A 166 8.33 -21.94 0.13
CA ASP A 166 9.60 -22.01 0.84
C ASP A 166 9.82 -20.72 1.63
N MET A 167 10.20 -20.86 2.89
CA MET A 167 10.56 -19.78 3.79
C MET A 167 12.03 -19.84 4.19
N HIS A 168 12.68 -18.70 4.18
CA HIS A 168 14.06 -18.52 4.63
C HIS A 168 14.10 -17.36 5.62
N VAL A 169 14.64 -17.60 6.81
CA VAL A 169 14.93 -16.53 7.78
C VAL A 169 16.42 -16.31 7.79
N LEU A 170 16.84 -15.09 7.46
CA LEU A 170 18.23 -14.69 7.40
C LEU A 170 18.49 -13.69 8.51
N ALA A 171 19.11 -14.15 9.58
CA ALA A 171 19.32 -13.40 10.80
C ALA A 171 20.72 -12.74 10.81
N ASN A 172 20.82 -11.56 11.44
CA ASN A 172 22.05 -10.80 11.70
C ASN A 172 22.95 -10.62 10.48
N LEU A 173 22.34 -10.39 9.33
CA LEU A 173 23.00 -10.31 8.02
C LEU A 173 24.17 -9.31 8.02
N GLY A 174 25.34 -9.78 7.59
CA GLY A 174 26.57 -9.02 7.52
C GLY A 174 27.35 -8.96 8.84
N GLY A 175 26.84 -9.53 9.92
CA GLY A 175 27.51 -9.59 11.22
C GLY A 175 28.13 -10.97 11.50
N SER A 176 28.87 -11.07 12.62
CA SER A 176 29.53 -12.30 13.07
C SER A 176 28.52 -13.41 13.50
N GLN A 177 27.28 -13.04 13.77
CA GLN A 177 26.19 -13.94 14.15
C GLN A 177 25.23 -14.21 12.98
N GLU A 178 25.70 -14.00 11.74
CA GLU A 178 24.88 -14.28 10.55
C GLU A 178 24.46 -15.75 10.51
N ALA A 179 23.15 -16.00 10.39
CA ALA A 179 22.60 -17.36 10.35
C ALA A 179 21.42 -17.44 9.36
N ARG A 180 21.21 -18.64 8.79
CA ARG A 180 20.09 -18.93 7.88
C ARG A 180 19.31 -20.13 8.38
N PHE A 181 17.97 -19.97 8.39
CA PHE A 181 17.02 -21.04 8.70
C PHE A 181 16.07 -21.18 7.51
N SER A 182 15.71 -22.40 7.16
CA SER A 182 14.89 -22.69 5.97
C SER A 182 13.90 -23.80 6.24
N GLY A 183 12.74 -23.71 5.61
CA GLY A 183 11.67 -24.70 5.66
C GLY A 183 10.51 -24.27 4.77
N THR A 184 9.45 -25.07 4.70
CA THR A 184 8.20 -24.66 4.06
C THR A 184 7.27 -24.03 5.10
N ALA A 185 6.34 -23.16 4.65
CA ALA A 185 5.41 -22.49 5.57
C ALA A 185 4.58 -23.50 6.38
N SER A 186 4.08 -24.57 5.74
CA SER A 186 3.28 -25.62 6.40
C SER A 186 4.06 -26.48 7.40
N HIS A 187 5.38 -26.49 7.33
CA HIS A 187 6.25 -27.28 8.21
C HIS A 187 7.24 -26.40 8.98
N TRP A 188 6.92 -25.12 9.17
CA TRP A 188 7.75 -24.22 9.95
C TRP A 188 7.74 -24.60 11.44
N GLN A 189 8.91 -24.99 11.98
CA GLN A 189 9.03 -25.58 13.32
C GLN A 189 9.56 -24.61 14.37
N HIS A 190 10.00 -23.42 13.99
CA HIS A 190 10.60 -22.48 14.93
C HIS A 190 9.55 -21.51 15.49
N ASP A 191 9.41 -21.51 16.82
CA ASP A 191 8.50 -20.59 17.52
C ASP A 191 9.02 -19.17 17.55
N ARG A 192 10.34 -19.01 17.72
CA ARG A 192 10.99 -17.72 17.76
C ARG A 192 12.38 -17.78 17.12
N MET A 193 12.72 -16.71 16.42
CA MET A 193 13.99 -16.49 15.73
C MET A 193 14.73 -15.28 16.35
N PRO A 194 16.01 -15.03 16.03
CA PRO A 194 16.64 -13.77 16.37
C PRO A 194 15.82 -12.58 15.90
N ASP A 195 15.67 -11.54 16.71
CA ASP A 195 14.77 -10.40 16.41
C ASP A 195 15.18 -9.62 15.14
N PHE A 196 16.48 -9.59 14.84
CA PHE A 196 17.01 -8.88 13.68
C PHE A 196 17.20 -9.81 12.48
N HIS A 197 16.21 -9.85 11.61
CA HIS A 197 16.23 -10.74 10.44
C HIS A 197 15.38 -10.22 9.26
N ILE A 198 15.61 -10.82 8.09
CA ILE A 198 14.79 -10.71 6.89
C ILE A 198 14.17 -12.08 6.61
N ILE A 199 12.89 -12.11 6.24
CA ILE A 199 12.22 -13.32 5.79
C ILE A 199 12.19 -13.32 4.26
N GLY A 200 12.73 -14.36 3.62
CA GLY A 200 12.56 -14.64 2.21
C GLY A 200 11.43 -15.66 2.01
N ILE A 201 10.50 -15.39 1.10
CA ILE A 201 9.40 -16.29 0.74
C ILE A 201 9.50 -16.57 -0.76
N ALA A 202 9.56 -17.84 -1.14
CA ALA A 202 9.45 -18.28 -2.53
C ALA A 202 8.13 -19.03 -2.70
N CYS A 203 7.18 -18.40 -3.37
CA CYS A 203 5.89 -19.02 -3.68
C CYS A 203 6.03 -20.06 -4.79
N ASP A 204 5.37 -21.20 -4.65
CA ASP A 204 5.33 -22.25 -5.65
C ASP A 204 4.40 -21.93 -6.84
N ASP A 205 4.43 -22.77 -7.87
CA ASP A 205 3.65 -22.60 -9.09
C ASP A 205 2.14 -22.85 -8.87
N ALA A 206 1.76 -23.64 -7.88
CA ALA A 206 0.37 -23.98 -7.56
C ALA A 206 -0.27 -22.97 -6.60
N ALA A 207 0.48 -21.96 -6.13
CA ALA A 207 -0.02 -20.92 -5.25
C ALA A 207 -1.21 -20.17 -5.88
N PRO A 208 -2.14 -19.64 -5.06
CA PRO A 208 -3.30 -18.92 -5.58
C PRO A 208 -2.91 -17.67 -6.39
N ALA A 209 -3.43 -17.56 -7.60
CA ALA A 209 -3.31 -16.34 -8.40
C ALA A 209 -4.55 -15.47 -8.21
N ILE A 210 -4.34 -14.22 -7.79
CA ILE A 210 -5.40 -13.22 -7.71
C ILE A 210 -5.13 -12.17 -8.80
N GLY A 211 -6.00 -12.16 -9.83
CA GLY A 211 -5.94 -11.16 -10.89
C GLY A 211 -6.15 -9.73 -10.37
N PRO A 212 -6.08 -8.71 -11.26
CA PRO A 212 -6.29 -7.31 -10.89
C PRO A 212 -7.62 -7.07 -10.17
N VAL A 213 -8.66 -7.80 -10.60
CA VAL A 213 -10.00 -7.77 -9.99
C VAL A 213 -10.23 -9.07 -9.22
N ALA A 214 -10.41 -8.97 -7.92
CA ALA A 214 -10.59 -10.13 -7.06
C ALA A 214 -11.96 -10.81 -7.27
N PRO A 215 -12.06 -12.15 -7.10
CA PRO A 215 -13.36 -12.86 -7.14
C PRO A 215 -14.34 -12.31 -6.10
N ASP A 216 -15.64 -12.30 -6.45
CA ASP A 216 -16.70 -11.82 -5.55
C ASP A 216 -16.75 -12.59 -4.22
N SER A 217 -16.41 -13.89 -4.24
CA SER A 217 -16.36 -14.75 -3.05
C SER A 217 -15.29 -14.35 -2.03
N ARG A 218 -14.39 -13.44 -2.38
CA ARG A 218 -13.36 -12.91 -1.46
C ARG A 218 -13.78 -11.65 -0.72
N PHE A 219 -15.00 -11.17 -0.95
CA PHE A 219 -15.55 -10.01 -0.27
C PHE A 219 -16.72 -10.41 0.62
N GLU A 220 -16.69 -10.01 1.87
CA GLU A 220 -17.88 -9.99 2.68
C GLU A 220 -18.84 -8.93 2.13
N ASN A 221 -20.11 -9.32 1.85
CA ASN A 221 -21.08 -8.42 1.26
C ASN A 221 -22.53 -8.82 1.63
N ASP A 222 -23.47 -7.92 1.44
CA ASP A 222 -24.90 -8.11 1.68
C ASP A 222 -25.69 -8.44 0.40
N GLY A 223 -25.03 -8.89 -0.65
CA GLY A 223 -25.60 -9.17 -1.97
C GLY A 223 -25.55 -8.01 -2.95
N LYS A 224 -25.23 -6.80 -2.52
CA LYS A 224 -25.19 -5.58 -3.36
C LYS A 224 -23.80 -5.26 -3.93
N LEU A 225 -22.89 -6.19 -3.84
CA LEU A 225 -21.55 -6.05 -4.40
C LEU A 225 -21.59 -5.79 -5.91
N THR A 226 -20.88 -4.79 -6.40
CA THR A 226 -20.58 -4.62 -7.83
C THR A 226 -19.86 -5.87 -8.34
N LYS A 227 -20.50 -6.62 -9.24
CA LYS A 227 -20.01 -7.93 -9.69
C LYS A 227 -18.68 -7.82 -10.41
N ARG A 228 -17.86 -8.88 -10.33
CA ARG A 228 -16.46 -8.89 -10.82
C ARG A 228 -16.32 -8.38 -12.25
N ASP A 229 -17.19 -8.83 -13.18
CA ASP A 229 -17.10 -8.44 -14.59
C ASP A 229 -17.38 -6.95 -14.78
N VAL A 230 -18.34 -6.41 -14.03
CA VAL A 230 -18.69 -4.99 -14.01
C VAL A 230 -17.59 -4.17 -13.33
N ARG A 231 -17.02 -4.67 -12.22
CA ARG A 231 -15.87 -4.04 -11.55
C ARG A 231 -14.64 -3.98 -12.45
N ALA A 232 -14.40 -5.04 -13.24
CA ALA A 232 -13.30 -5.07 -14.20
C ALA A 232 -13.42 -3.94 -15.24
N SER A 233 -14.63 -3.70 -15.75
CA SER A 233 -14.91 -2.57 -16.64
C SER A 233 -14.66 -1.22 -15.95
N ALA A 234 -15.17 -1.05 -14.73
CA ALA A 234 -14.94 0.18 -13.96
C ALA A 234 -13.47 0.42 -13.70
N LEU A 235 -12.73 -0.60 -13.25
CA LEU A 235 -11.30 -0.48 -12.94
C LEU A 235 -10.47 -0.11 -14.18
N ALA A 236 -10.78 -0.69 -15.33
CA ALA A 236 -10.13 -0.34 -16.60
C ALA A 236 -10.34 1.14 -16.98
N LYS A 237 -11.52 1.71 -16.68
CA LYS A 237 -11.85 3.12 -16.96
C LYS A 237 -11.29 4.06 -15.88
N LEU A 238 -11.26 3.65 -14.61
CA LEU A 238 -10.66 4.42 -13.51
C LEU A 238 -9.15 4.58 -13.64
N ALA A 239 -8.50 3.70 -14.42
CA ALA A 239 -7.07 3.76 -14.77
C ALA A 239 -6.16 4.02 -13.55
N PRO A 240 -6.14 3.14 -12.53
CA PRO A 240 -5.34 3.33 -11.33
C PRO A 240 -3.84 3.44 -11.65
N PHE A 241 -3.14 4.33 -10.96
CA PHE A 241 -1.69 4.53 -11.06
C PHE A 241 -1.07 4.72 -9.67
N PRO A 242 0.25 4.60 -9.50
CA PRO A 242 0.90 4.75 -8.20
C PRO A 242 0.54 6.08 -7.52
N GLN A 243 0.20 6.01 -6.23
CA GLN A 243 -0.20 7.14 -5.36
C GLN A 243 -1.52 7.84 -5.74
N ALA A 244 -2.30 7.29 -6.68
CA ALA A 244 -3.59 7.87 -7.08
C ALA A 244 -4.58 7.94 -5.91
N VAL A 245 -5.41 8.97 -5.92
CA VAL A 245 -6.49 9.22 -4.96
C VAL A 245 -7.83 8.90 -5.61
N LEU A 246 -8.56 7.95 -5.04
CA LEU A 246 -9.93 7.59 -5.43
C LEU A 246 -10.95 8.12 -4.42
N TRP A 247 -12.04 8.71 -4.89
CA TRP A 247 -13.29 8.81 -4.12
C TRP A 247 -14.26 7.73 -4.61
N ASP A 248 -14.69 6.87 -3.70
CA ASP A 248 -15.64 5.78 -3.97
C ASP A 248 -16.97 6.10 -3.28
N ILE A 249 -17.89 6.68 -4.03
CA ILE A 249 -19.19 7.17 -3.56
C ILE A 249 -20.20 6.04 -3.60
N GLY A 250 -20.82 5.72 -2.46
CA GLY A 250 -21.63 4.54 -2.28
C GLY A 250 -20.78 3.27 -2.27
N THR A 251 -19.69 3.30 -1.49
CA THR A 251 -18.65 2.26 -1.50
C THR A 251 -19.15 0.87 -1.13
N GLY A 252 -20.22 0.77 -0.34
CA GLY A 252 -20.79 -0.51 0.10
C GLY A 252 -19.75 -1.42 0.74
N SER A 253 -19.45 -2.57 0.13
CA SER A 253 -18.44 -3.52 0.61
C SER A 253 -16.99 -3.11 0.34
N GLY A 254 -16.74 -1.97 -0.30
CA GLY A 254 -15.40 -1.46 -0.62
C GLY A 254 -14.72 -2.14 -1.81
N ALA A 255 -15.42 -2.98 -2.56
CA ALA A 255 -14.77 -3.84 -3.56
C ALA A 255 -14.09 -3.06 -4.69
N VAL A 256 -14.66 -1.94 -5.15
CA VAL A 256 -14.04 -1.08 -6.17
C VAL A 256 -12.81 -0.38 -5.59
N SER A 257 -12.92 0.21 -4.41
CA SER A 257 -11.79 0.80 -3.68
C SER A 257 -10.63 -0.17 -3.50
N ILE A 258 -10.93 -1.41 -3.09
CA ILE A 258 -9.92 -2.44 -2.82
C ILE A 258 -9.22 -2.87 -4.09
N ASP A 259 -9.97 -3.15 -5.18
CA ASP A 259 -9.36 -3.51 -6.46
C ASP A 259 -8.56 -2.34 -7.05
N PHE A 260 -9.02 -1.09 -6.87
CA PHE A 260 -8.26 0.11 -7.24
C PHE A 260 -6.93 0.21 -6.47
N LEU A 261 -6.95 0.06 -5.15
CA LEU A 261 -5.75 0.13 -4.31
C LEU A 261 -4.76 -0.99 -4.59
N ARG A 262 -5.23 -2.18 -4.98
CA ARG A 262 -4.37 -3.29 -5.41
C ARG A 262 -3.62 -2.97 -6.70
N ALA A 263 -4.19 -2.13 -7.56
CA ALA A 263 -3.60 -1.69 -8.81
C ALA A 263 -2.85 -0.33 -8.70
N ALA A 264 -3.03 0.41 -7.59
CA ALA A 264 -2.43 1.71 -7.34
C ALA A 264 -1.48 1.66 -6.10
N PRO A 265 -0.23 1.20 -6.23
CA PRO A 265 0.70 1.15 -5.11
C PRO A 265 0.86 2.51 -4.43
N GLY A 266 0.68 2.56 -3.09
CA GLY A 266 0.73 3.80 -2.33
C GLY A 266 -0.48 4.73 -2.52
N GLY A 267 -1.49 4.30 -3.28
CA GLY A 267 -2.73 5.03 -3.48
C GLY A 267 -3.59 5.15 -2.21
N ARG A 268 -4.58 6.02 -2.26
CA ARG A 268 -5.57 6.22 -1.21
C ARG A 268 -6.97 6.15 -1.81
N ALA A 269 -7.89 5.48 -1.12
CA ALA A 269 -9.30 5.40 -1.52
C ALA A 269 -10.18 5.83 -0.35
N TYR A 270 -10.98 6.86 -0.56
CA TYR A 270 -11.95 7.36 0.39
C TYR A 270 -13.30 6.73 0.07
N GLY A 271 -13.65 5.69 0.85
CA GLY A 271 -14.92 4.98 0.71
C GLY A 271 -16.03 5.74 1.43
N ILE A 272 -16.90 6.41 0.69
CA ILE A 272 -17.95 7.26 1.22
C ILE A 272 -19.27 6.49 1.22
N ASP A 273 -19.88 6.33 2.40
CA ASP A 273 -21.20 5.72 2.54
C ASP A 273 -21.94 6.32 3.74
N ARG A 274 -23.26 6.39 3.64
CA ARG A 274 -24.12 6.83 4.77
C ARG A 274 -24.31 5.76 5.84
N ASN A 275 -24.09 4.49 5.48
CA ASN A 275 -24.29 3.34 6.35
C ASN A 275 -22.94 2.89 6.96
N SER A 276 -22.75 3.13 8.26
CA SER A 276 -21.54 2.73 8.99
C SER A 276 -21.26 1.23 8.94
N VAL A 277 -22.30 0.37 8.90
CA VAL A 277 -22.14 -1.09 8.79
C VAL A 277 -21.47 -1.47 7.47
N GLN A 278 -21.74 -0.73 6.39
CA GLN A 278 -21.06 -0.95 5.10
C GLN A 278 -19.60 -0.52 5.18
N LEU A 279 -19.32 0.61 5.84
CA LEU A 279 -17.94 1.10 6.05
C LEU A 279 -17.11 0.15 6.92
N ASP A 280 -17.70 -0.42 7.97
CA ASP A 280 -17.04 -1.43 8.80
C ASP A 280 -16.69 -2.68 7.97
N ARG A 281 -17.64 -3.14 7.14
CA ARG A 281 -17.43 -4.25 6.20
C ARG A 281 -16.36 -3.94 5.17
N ALA A 282 -16.39 -2.75 4.56
CA ALA A 282 -15.38 -2.32 3.60
C ALA A 282 -13.98 -2.27 4.23
N THR A 283 -13.88 -1.79 5.48
CA THR A 283 -12.63 -1.77 6.25
C THR A 283 -12.13 -3.18 6.54
N ALA A 284 -13.01 -4.09 6.96
CA ALA A 284 -12.67 -5.51 7.16
C ALA A 284 -12.20 -6.16 5.86
N ASN A 285 -12.90 -5.93 4.75
CA ASN A 285 -12.50 -6.41 3.42
C ASN A 285 -11.13 -5.85 3.01
N ALA A 286 -10.86 -4.56 3.23
CA ALA A 286 -9.56 -3.96 2.93
C ALA A 286 -8.43 -4.65 3.71
N GLY A 287 -8.63 -4.93 5.00
CA GLY A 287 -7.74 -5.75 5.82
C GLY A 287 -7.53 -7.13 5.23
N MET A 288 -8.61 -7.87 4.93
CA MET A 288 -8.53 -9.22 4.34
C MET A 288 -7.77 -9.26 3.01
N HIS A 289 -7.82 -8.19 2.22
CA HIS A 289 -7.10 -8.08 0.95
C HIS A 289 -5.67 -7.55 1.09
N GLY A 290 -5.26 -7.13 2.30
CA GLY A 290 -3.93 -6.58 2.58
C GLY A 290 -3.69 -5.24 1.91
N VAL A 291 -4.72 -4.47 1.62
CA VAL A 291 -4.56 -3.12 1.07
C VAL A 291 -4.49 -2.10 2.20
N SER A 292 -3.48 -1.23 2.13
CA SER A 292 -3.37 -0.03 2.96
C SER A 292 -3.83 1.17 2.16
N GLY A 293 -4.42 2.16 2.80
CA GLY A 293 -4.86 3.39 2.12
C GLY A 293 -6.37 3.45 1.86
N PHE A 294 -7.15 2.47 2.31
CA PHE A 294 -8.60 2.61 2.40
C PHE A 294 -8.98 3.43 3.62
N GLU A 295 -9.75 4.49 3.42
CA GLU A 295 -10.24 5.39 4.47
C GLU A 295 -11.77 5.44 4.41
N PRO A 296 -12.47 4.93 5.44
CA PRO A 296 -13.91 5.02 5.52
C PRO A 296 -14.36 6.44 5.86
N VAL A 297 -15.33 6.95 5.13
CA VAL A 297 -15.90 8.29 5.32
C VAL A 297 -17.41 8.19 5.47
N THR A 298 -17.93 8.44 6.66
CA THR A 298 -19.37 8.45 6.89
C THR A 298 -19.98 9.76 6.40
N GLY A 299 -20.96 9.66 5.50
CA GLY A 299 -21.70 10.83 5.03
C GLY A 299 -22.71 10.52 3.96
N ASP A 300 -23.77 11.32 3.92
CA ASP A 300 -24.74 11.34 2.84
C ASP A 300 -24.52 12.57 1.96
N LEU A 301 -24.13 12.33 0.71
CA LEU A 301 -23.86 13.42 -0.24
C LEU A 301 -25.14 14.11 -0.74
N ALA A 302 -26.32 13.51 -0.54
CA ALA A 302 -27.58 14.17 -0.82
C ALA A 302 -27.90 15.26 0.21
N ASP A 303 -27.54 15.05 1.49
CA ASP A 303 -27.88 15.98 2.57
C ASP A 303 -26.82 17.05 2.82
N SER A 304 -25.54 16.69 2.76
CA SER A 304 -24.46 17.61 3.17
C SER A 304 -23.17 17.35 2.39
N PRO A 305 -23.16 17.49 1.07
CA PRO A 305 -22.03 17.10 0.24
C PRO A 305 -20.72 17.81 0.58
N ASN A 306 -20.76 19.12 0.79
CA ASN A 306 -19.56 19.91 1.06
C ASN A 306 -18.93 19.55 2.41
N LYS A 307 -19.73 19.30 3.44
CA LYS A 307 -19.25 18.94 4.77
C LYS A 307 -18.45 17.61 4.75
N VAL A 308 -18.85 16.68 3.90
CA VAL A 308 -18.19 15.37 3.74
C VAL A 308 -16.89 15.52 2.96
N LEU A 309 -16.89 16.30 1.88
CA LEU A 309 -15.82 16.30 0.87
C LEU A 309 -14.75 17.39 1.08
N ASP A 310 -15.04 18.47 1.83
CA ASP A 310 -14.14 19.63 1.95
C ASP A 310 -12.80 19.30 2.61
N ASN A 311 -12.75 18.24 3.43
CA ASN A 311 -11.53 17.81 4.11
C ASN A 311 -10.79 16.68 3.38
N LEU A 312 -11.31 16.21 2.23
CA LEU A 312 -10.68 15.15 1.45
C LEU A 312 -9.70 15.73 0.42
N PRO A 313 -8.59 15.02 0.13
CA PRO A 313 -7.70 15.41 -0.96
C PRO A 313 -8.45 15.43 -2.30
N VAL A 314 -8.01 16.29 -3.21
CA VAL A 314 -8.55 16.35 -4.59
C VAL A 314 -8.36 14.98 -5.26
N PRO A 315 -9.43 14.36 -5.80
CA PRO A 315 -9.34 13.02 -6.37
C PRO A 315 -8.74 13.01 -7.78
N ASP A 316 -7.97 11.97 -8.08
CA ASP A 316 -7.54 11.60 -9.42
C ASP A 316 -8.64 10.86 -10.17
N ALA A 317 -9.41 10.07 -9.43
CA ALA A 317 -10.53 9.29 -9.94
C ALA A 317 -11.71 9.38 -8.97
N VAL A 318 -12.92 9.37 -9.51
CA VAL A 318 -14.17 9.25 -8.75
C VAL A 318 -14.97 8.07 -9.29
N PHE A 319 -15.39 7.18 -8.41
CA PHE A 319 -16.37 6.14 -8.73
C PHE A 319 -17.68 6.44 -8.00
N VAL A 320 -18.80 6.32 -8.71
CA VAL A 320 -20.15 6.44 -8.13
C VAL A 320 -20.86 5.11 -8.32
N GLY A 321 -20.85 4.28 -7.25
CA GLY A 321 -21.45 2.95 -7.24
C GLY A 321 -22.88 2.91 -6.71
N GLY A 322 -23.31 3.95 -6.01
CA GLY A 322 -24.64 4.11 -5.43
C GLY A 322 -24.95 5.56 -5.13
N GLY A 323 -26.23 5.89 -4.96
CA GLY A 323 -26.66 7.26 -4.69
C GLY A 323 -26.47 8.22 -5.88
N VAL A 324 -26.58 7.72 -7.11
CA VAL A 324 -26.47 8.55 -8.33
C VAL A 324 -27.60 9.57 -8.35
N SER A 325 -27.24 10.85 -8.31
CA SER A 325 -28.13 12.00 -8.49
C SER A 325 -27.44 13.09 -9.30
N VAL A 326 -28.19 14.08 -9.77
CA VAL A 326 -27.62 15.23 -10.50
C VAL A 326 -26.60 15.97 -9.64
N GLU A 327 -26.90 16.15 -8.38
CA GLU A 327 -26.05 16.85 -7.41
C GLU A 327 -24.73 16.10 -7.21
N VAL A 328 -24.78 14.77 -6.99
CA VAL A 328 -23.59 13.93 -6.80
C VAL A 328 -22.70 13.94 -8.05
N VAL A 329 -23.30 13.80 -9.24
CA VAL A 329 -22.55 13.83 -10.51
C VAL A 329 -21.89 15.19 -10.73
N THR A 330 -22.62 16.29 -10.57
CA THR A 330 -22.11 17.66 -10.72
C THR A 330 -20.98 17.94 -9.75
N LEU A 331 -21.14 17.53 -8.50
CA LEU A 331 -20.13 17.69 -7.47
C LEU A 331 -18.86 16.88 -7.76
N ALA A 332 -19.00 15.63 -8.18
CA ALA A 332 -17.89 14.77 -8.58
C ALA A 332 -17.09 15.41 -9.74
N GLN A 333 -17.79 15.90 -10.77
CA GLN A 333 -17.15 16.61 -11.89
C GLN A 333 -16.40 17.88 -11.42
N ALA A 334 -17.00 18.66 -10.52
CA ALA A 334 -16.39 19.89 -10.01
C ALA A 334 -15.12 19.62 -9.22
N ARG A 335 -15.12 18.61 -8.34
CA ARG A 335 -14.02 18.30 -7.41
C ARG A 335 -12.89 17.48 -8.02
N LEU A 336 -13.14 16.77 -9.12
CA LEU A 336 -12.14 15.99 -9.83
C LEU A 336 -11.00 16.91 -10.33
N ARG A 337 -9.73 16.47 -10.24
CA ARG A 337 -8.62 17.25 -10.79
C ARG A 337 -8.71 17.35 -12.32
N PRO A 338 -8.07 18.35 -12.95
CA PRO A 338 -7.86 18.35 -14.40
C PRO A 338 -7.17 17.06 -14.87
N GLY A 339 -7.67 16.44 -15.93
CA GLY A 339 -7.21 15.14 -16.44
C GLY A 339 -7.63 13.94 -15.58
N GLY A 340 -8.46 14.14 -14.54
CA GLY A 340 -9.03 13.05 -13.73
C GLY A 340 -10.24 12.40 -14.39
N VAL A 341 -10.64 11.23 -13.90
CA VAL A 341 -11.72 10.41 -14.47
C VAL A 341 -12.87 10.20 -13.50
N LEU A 342 -14.09 10.33 -13.97
CA LEU A 342 -15.33 9.94 -13.28
C LEU A 342 -15.91 8.70 -13.95
N VAL A 343 -16.19 7.67 -13.16
CA VAL A 343 -16.96 6.48 -13.58
C VAL A 343 -18.19 6.36 -12.72
N ALA A 344 -19.36 6.29 -13.29
CA ALA A 344 -20.62 6.14 -12.57
C ALA A 344 -21.42 4.94 -13.10
N HIS A 345 -22.03 4.20 -12.19
CA HIS A 345 -22.87 3.03 -12.49
C HIS A 345 -24.33 3.29 -12.10
N ALA A 346 -25.23 2.90 -12.98
CA ALA A 346 -26.66 2.92 -12.73
C ALA A 346 -27.28 1.55 -13.07
N VAL A 347 -28.16 1.07 -12.17
CA VAL A 347 -28.92 -0.17 -12.34
C VAL A 347 -30.43 0.08 -12.29
N THR A 348 -30.89 1.27 -11.91
CA THR A 348 -32.29 1.67 -11.91
C THR A 348 -32.55 2.67 -13.03
N ILE A 349 -33.80 2.74 -13.48
CA ILE A 349 -34.22 3.66 -14.55
C ILE A 349 -33.99 5.12 -14.14
N GLU A 350 -34.24 5.46 -12.88
CA GLU A 350 -34.04 6.80 -12.33
C GLU A 350 -32.58 7.21 -12.39
N SER A 351 -31.69 6.37 -11.86
CA SER A 351 -30.24 6.62 -11.89
C SER A 351 -29.69 6.63 -13.32
N GLU A 352 -30.19 5.75 -14.19
CA GLU A 352 -29.81 5.73 -15.60
C GLU A 352 -30.20 7.03 -16.31
N SER A 353 -31.39 7.56 -16.05
CA SER A 353 -31.85 8.84 -16.59
C SER A 353 -30.88 9.99 -16.22
N VAL A 354 -30.36 10.00 -15.00
CA VAL A 354 -29.34 11.00 -14.57
C VAL A 354 -28.06 10.86 -15.40
N LEU A 355 -27.56 9.62 -15.59
CA LEU A 355 -26.32 9.41 -16.35
C LEU A 355 -26.50 9.73 -17.84
N ILE A 356 -27.64 9.41 -18.44
CA ILE A 356 -27.96 9.77 -19.83
C ILE A 356 -27.99 11.30 -19.99
N SER A 357 -28.62 12.00 -19.06
CA SER A 357 -28.69 13.47 -19.08
C SER A 357 -27.29 14.11 -18.92
N ALA A 358 -26.47 13.60 -18.02
CA ALA A 358 -25.09 14.04 -17.84
C ALA A 358 -24.25 13.81 -19.11
N TRP A 359 -24.36 12.65 -19.72
CA TRP A 359 -23.72 12.31 -20.99
C TRP A 359 -24.16 13.23 -22.14
N GLN A 360 -25.45 13.53 -22.26
CA GLN A 360 -25.95 14.46 -23.28
C GLN A 360 -25.38 15.88 -23.09
N GLN A 361 -25.16 16.32 -21.85
CA GLN A 361 -24.69 17.67 -21.53
C GLN A 361 -23.18 17.83 -21.64
N THR A 362 -22.43 16.81 -21.21
CA THR A 362 -20.97 16.93 -21.03
C THR A 362 -20.16 15.91 -21.83
N GLY A 363 -20.82 15.03 -22.59
CA GLY A 363 -20.15 13.98 -23.36
C GLY A 363 -19.62 12.85 -22.51
N GLY A 364 -18.55 12.22 -22.96
CA GLY A 364 -17.95 11.02 -22.35
C GLY A 364 -18.40 9.74 -23.04
N ASP A 365 -18.10 8.60 -22.42
CA ASP A 365 -18.42 7.25 -22.91
C ASP A 365 -19.56 6.65 -22.10
N LEU A 366 -20.68 6.35 -22.74
CA LEU A 366 -21.85 5.72 -22.13
C LEU A 366 -21.97 4.28 -22.62
N THR A 367 -21.76 3.31 -21.75
CA THR A 367 -21.70 1.88 -22.07
C THR A 367 -22.77 1.12 -21.28
N ARG A 368 -23.44 0.15 -21.90
CA ARG A 368 -24.32 -0.80 -21.21
C ARG A 368 -23.65 -2.15 -21.09
N ILE A 369 -23.52 -2.67 -19.85
CA ILE A 369 -22.89 -3.94 -19.52
C ILE A 369 -23.97 -4.93 -19.11
N ALA A 370 -24.13 -6.01 -19.88
CA ALA A 370 -25.03 -7.11 -19.57
C ALA A 370 -24.22 -8.40 -19.41
N VAL A 371 -24.32 -9.02 -18.25
CA VAL A 371 -23.59 -10.25 -17.88
C VAL A 371 -24.58 -11.35 -17.57
N GLN A 372 -24.28 -12.57 -18.01
CA GLN A 372 -25.07 -13.76 -17.70
C GLN A 372 -24.11 -14.86 -17.23
N HIS A 373 -24.54 -15.61 -16.21
CA HIS A 373 -23.81 -16.78 -15.71
C HIS A 373 -24.59 -18.05 -16.00
N ALA A 374 -23.85 -19.12 -16.29
CA ALA A 374 -24.48 -20.44 -16.45
C ALA A 374 -24.79 -21.01 -15.06
N ASP A 375 -26.07 -21.22 -14.79
CA ASP A 375 -26.57 -21.77 -13.52
C ASP A 375 -27.31 -23.10 -13.76
N PRO A 376 -27.30 -24.03 -12.78
CA PRO A 376 -28.08 -25.27 -12.87
C PRO A 376 -29.59 -25.01 -13.03
N VAL A 377 -30.21 -25.73 -13.96
CA VAL A 377 -31.65 -25.76 -14.19
C VAL A 377 -32.08 -27.22 -14.27
N GLY A 378 -32.51 -27.82 -13.16
CA GLY A 378 -32.75 -29.25 -13.07
C GLY A 378 -31.46 -30.05 -13.35
N GLY A 379 -31.52 -30.96 -14.37
CA GLY A 379 -30.34 -31.71 -14.81
C GLY A 379 -29.49 -31.03 -15.88
N PHE A 380 -29.77 -29.77 -16.21
CA PHE A 380 -29.12 -29.00 -17.27
C PHE A 380 -28.58 -27.69 -16.73
N HIS A 381 -28.05 -26.82 -17.61
CA HIS A 381 -27.61 -25.49 -17.29
C HIS A 381 -28.32 -24.46 -18.19
N GLY A 382 -28.60 -23.29 -17.65
CA GLY A 382 -29.20 -22.17 -18.35
C GLY A 382 -28.48 -20.87 -18.04
N TRP A 383 -28.67 -19.88 -18.89
CA TRP A 383 -28.09 -18.54 -18.66
C TRP A 383 -28.99 -17.74 -17.73
N ARG A 384 -28.42 -17.33 -16.57
CA ARG A 384 -29.09 -16.42 -15.62
C ARG A 384 -28.52 -15.02 -15.80
N PRO A 385 -29.33 -14.05 -16.27
CA PRO A 385 -28.87 -12.67 -16.43
C PRO A 385 -28.72 -11.99 -15.06
N LEU A 386 -27.67 -11.18 -14.91
CA LEU A 386 -27.57 -10.15 -13.90
C LEU A 386 -28.33 -8.89 -14.36
N MET A 387 -28.64 -7.99 -13.42
CA MET A 387 -29.18 -6.69 -13.80
C MET A 387 -28.18 -5.96 -14.70
N PRO A 388 -28.57 -5.48 -15.88
CA PRO A 388 -27.69 -4.66 -16.72
C PRO A 388 -27.26 -3.40 -15.99
N VAL A 389 -26.00 -3.00 -16.20
CA VAL A 389 -25.43 -1.79 -15.62
C VAL A 389 -25.17 -0.79 -16.73
N THR A 390 -25.69 0.42 -16.60
CA THR A 390 -25.27 1.54 -17.43
C THR A 390 -24.07 2.20 -16.77
N GLN A 391 -22.94 2.20 -17.47
CA GLN A 391 -21.68 2.81 -17.05
C GLN A 391 -21.45 4.07 -17.87
N TRP A 392 -21.27 5.19 -17.18
CA TRP A 392 -20.81 6.43 -17.79
C TRP A 392 -19.41 6.76 -17.31
N THR A 393 -18.55 7.09 -18.27
CA THR A 393 -17.16 7.49 -18.02
C THR A 393 -16.94 8.89 -18.59
N TRP A 394 -16.43 9.79 -17.75
CA TRP A 394 -16.16 11.16 -18.15
C TRP A 394 -14.76 11.59 -17.69
N LEU A 395 -14.05 12.27 -18.59
CA LEU A 395 -12.71 12.82 -18.33
C LEU A 395 -12.81 14.32 -18.18
N LYS A 396 -12.25 14.86 -17.10
CA LYS A 396 -12.14 16.30 -16.92
C LYS A 396 -11.02 16.85 -17.80
N GLY A 397 -11.35 17.77 -18.72
CA GLY A 397 -10.37 18.41 -19.59
C GLY A 397 -9.18 18.99 -18.83
N SER A 398 -8.01 18.96 -19.41
CA SER A 398 -6.74 19.39 -18.80
C SER A 398 -6.56 20.91 -18.68
N GLY A 399 -7.56 21.70 -19.09
CA GLY A 399 -7.63 23.14 -18.81
C GLY A 399 -6.61 24.04 -19.51
N GLU A 400 -5.93 23.57 -20.57
CA GLU A 400 -5.18 24.36 -21.55
C GLU A 400 -4.60 23.38 -22.59
N ASN A 401 -5.16 23.41 -23.81
CA ASN A 401 -4.75 22.67 -25.03
C ASN A 401 -5.55 21.43 -25.47
N ASP A 402 -6.88 21.47 -25.45
CA ASP A 402 -7.66 20.64 -26.39
C ASP A 402 -7.75 21.30 -27.79
N ARG A 403 -6.65 21.89 -28.28
CA ARG A 403 -6.47 22.37 -29.65
C ARG A 403 -5.34 21.64 -30.35
N CYS A 404 -5.35 20.34 -30.35
CA CYS A 404 -4.56 19.53 -31.27
C CYS A 404 -5.32 18.29 -31.67
N GLY A 405 -5.92 18.36 -32.82
CA GLY A 405 -6.10 17.26 -33.76
C GLY A 405 -7.35 16.41 -33.57
N ALA A 406 -8.43 16.75 -34.26
CA ALA A 406 -9.34 15.77 -34.84
C ALA A 406 -8.61 14.88 -35.86
#